data_d33aa028daf1366128035dacba536495
#
_entry.id   d33aa028daf1366128035dacba536495
#
_cell.length_a   1.000
_cell.length_b   1.000
_cell.length_c   1.000
_cell.angle_alpha   90.00
_cell.angle_beta   90.00
_cell.angle_gamma   90.00
#
_symmetry.space_group_name_H-M   'P 1'
#
loop_
_entity.id
_entity.type
_entity.pdbx_description
1 polymer ?
#
loop_
_entity_poly.entity_id
_entity_poly.type
_entity_poly.pdbx_seq_one_letter_code
_entity_poly.pdbx_strand_id
1 'polypeptide(L)'
;AALRTAKTLGAWRRTALAVPAVLAGLVVADAALADARTAVVPKRTIYPGEEIDAGQVEEVEVTNPNIVKGFAETVADVSGMVSKRTLLPGRVILVSALRDPFAVSRGTTVQLVFDGGTLVLRAAGTSLEDAAVGDLIKVRNKDSGVIVAGTVMADGTVHVVAK
;
A
#
# COMPACT_ATOMS: atom_id res chain seq x y z
N ALA A 1 -9.90 -32.83 95.17
CA ALA A 1 -10.92 -32.00 95.79
C ALA A 1 -11.61 -31.12 94.74
N ALA A 2 -12.80 -31.46 94.61
CA ALA A 2 -13.99 -30.59 94.56
C ALA A 2 -14.05 -29.57 93.45
N LEU A 3 -15.00 -29.73 92.75
CA LEU A 3 -16.42 -29.43 92.62
C LEU A 3 -16.71 -28.30 91.61
N ARG A 4 -17.61 -28.71 90.72
CA ARG A 4 -18.85 -28.01 90.29
C ARG A 4 -18.71 -26.62 89.66
N THR A 5 -19.40 -26.23 88.70
CA THR A 5 -20.80 -26.45 88.22
C THR A 5 -20.97 -25.73 86.93
N ALA A 6 -21.64 -26.34 86.03
CA ALA A 6 -22.71 -25.92 85.13
C ALA A 6 -23.14 -24.42 85.00
N LYS A 7 -23.46 -24.05 83.87
CA LYS A 7 -24.72 -23.39 83.39
C LYS A 7 -24.39 -22.39 82.25
N THR A 8 -24.92 -22.44 81.17
CA THR A 8 -26.17 -22.36 80.51
C THR A 8 -26.10 -21.32 79.38
N LEU A 9 -26.64 -21.75 78.30
CA LEU A 9 -27.44 -20.99 77.29
C LEU A 9 -27.04 -19.57 76.92
N GLY A 10 -26.85 -19.47 75.67
CA GLY A 10 -26.92 -18.20 74.93
C GLY A 10 -26.94 -18.45 73.43
N ALA A 11 -28.08 -18.94 72.95
CA ALA A 11 -28.36 -19.02 71.52
C ALA A 11 -28.51 -17.62 70.97
N TRP A 12 -27.50 -17.16 70.26
CA TRP A 12 -27.64 -15.96 69.43
C TRP A 12 -27.73 -16.38 67.96
N ARG A 13 -28.98 -16.38 67.54
CA ARG A 13 -29.36 -16.45 66.15
C ARG A 13 -28.75 -15.22 65.41
N ARG A 14 -27.66 -15.43 64.68
CA ARG A 14 -27.21 -14.44 63.73
C ARG A 14 -27.92 -14.72 62.43
N THR A 15 -28.94 -13.94 62.18
CA THR A 15 -29.58 -13.80 60.88
C THR A 15 -28.51 -13.32 59.88
N ALA A 16 -28.05 -14.23 59.02
CA ALA A 16 -27.24 -13.89 57.87
C ALA A 16 -28.13 -13.20 56.84
N LEU A 17 -27.99 -11.90 56.73
CA LEU A 17 -28.47 -11.11 55.60
C LEU A 17 -27.68 -11.54 54.37
N ALA A 18 -28.34 -12.35 53.53
CA ALA A 18 -27.84 -12.64 52.17
C ALA A 18 -27.95 -11.38 51.35
N VAL A 19 -26.81 -10.77 51.06
CA VAL A 19 -26.67 -9.70 50.05
C VAL A 19 -26.63 -10.40 48.69
N PRO A 20 -27.62 -10.19 47.79
CA PRO A 20 -27.48 -10.69 46.43
C PRO A 20 -26.40 -9.84 45.75
N ALA A 21 -25.28 -10.46 45.40
CA ALA A 21 -24.29 -9.90 44.49
C ALA A 21 -24.91 -9.82 43.09
N VAL A 22 -25.41 -8.65 42.74
CA VAL A 22 -25.78 -8.33 41.35
C VAL A 22 -24.48 -8.27 40.56
N LEU A 23 -24.17 -9.38 39.90
CA LEU A 23 -23.13 -9.45 38.89
C LEU A 23 -23.64 -8.65 37.67
N ALA A 24 -23.32 -7.34 37.64
CA ALA A 24 -23.52 -6.53 36.46
C ALA A 24 -22.56 -7.05 35.40
N GLY A 25 -23.06 -7.92 34.53
CA GLY A 25 -22.35 -8.36 33.33
C GLY A 25 -22.12 -7.15 32.46
N LEU A 26 -20.87 -6.69 32.40
CA LEU A 26 -20.39 -5.71 31.42
C LEU A 26 -20.43 -6.41 30.05
N VAL A 27 -21.54 -6.25 29.34
CA VAL A 27 -21.59 -6.62 27.91
C VAL A 27 -20.69 -5.63 27.20
N VAL A 28 -19.44 -6.01 26.98
CA VAL A 28 -18.57 -5.33 26.05
C VAL A 28 -19.18 -5.62 24.67
N ALA A 29 -19.94 -4.67 24.15
CA ALA A 29 -20.33 -4.68 22.77
C ALA A 29 -19.02 -4.52 21.98
N ASP A 30 -18.49 -5.64 21.46
CA ASP A 30 -17.56 -5.64 20.36
C ASP A 30 -18.27 -4.93 19.20
N ALA A 31 -18.06 -3.61 19.10
CA ALA A 31 -18.38 -2.88 17.90
C ALA A 31 -17.45 -3.46 16.84
N ALA A 32 -17.94 -4.44 16.09
CA ALA A 32 -17.30 -4.85 14.84
C ALA A 32 -17.12 -3.56 14.04
N LEU A 33 -15.89 -3.05 14.01
CA LEU A 33 -15.45 -2.05 13.04
C LEU A 33 -15.71 -2.72 11.69
N ALA A 34 -16.87 -2.44 11.10
CA ALA A 34 -17.12 -2.77 9.73
C ALA A 34 -15.94 -2.14 8.97
N ASP A 35 -15.16 -2.99 8.33
CA ASP A 35 -14.01 -2.61 7.54
C ASP A 35 -14.55 -1.74 6.40
N ALA A 36 -14.61 -0.43 6.64
CA ALA A 36 -15.12 0.54 5.70
C ALA A 36 -14.12 0.60 4.56
N ARG A 37 -14.41 -0.14 3.49
CA ARG A 37 -13.58 -0.14 2.30
C ARG A 37 -13.64 1.23 1.67
N THR A 38 -12.49 1.86 1.52
CA THR A 38 -12.34 3.11 0.79
C THR A 38 -11.91 2.82 -0.65
N ALA A 39 -12.29 3.70 -1.55
CA ALA A 39 -11.84 3.68 -2.94
C ALA A 39 -11.44 5.09 -3.36
N VAL A 40 -10.43 5.16 -4.20
CA VAL A 40 -9.95 6.44 -4.73
C VAL A 40 -10.73 6.80 -5.98
N VAL A 41 -11.22 8.04 -6.02
CA VAL A 41 -11.90 8.61 -7.18
C VAL A 41 -11.24 9.92 -7.60
N PRO A 42 -11.18 10.24 -8.91
CA PRO A 42 -10.70 11.52 -9.38
C PRO A 42 -11.72 12.63 -9.09
N LYS A 43 -11.25 13.80 -8.69
CA LYS A 43 -12.05 15.03 -8.57
C LYS A 43 -12.31 15.69 -9.94
N ARG A 44 -11.41 15.46 -10.89
CA ARG A 44 -11.48 15.95 -12.27
C ARG A 44 -11.13 14.85 -13.26
N THR A 45 -11.41 15.10 -14.54
CA THR A 45 -10.95 14.18 -15.58
C THR A 45 -9.43 14.17 -15.65
N ILE A 46 -8.83 12.97 -15.64
CA ILE A 46 -7.39 12.73 -15.82
C ILE A 46 -7.22 12.02 -17.16
N TYR A 47 -6.33 12.54 -18.00
CA TYR A 47 -6.11 12.02 -19.35
C TYR A 47 -4.98 10.98 -19.39
N PRO A 48 -4.97 10.11 -20.44
CA PRO A 48 -3.88 9.14 -20.62
C PRO A 48 -2.52 9.84 -20.71
N GLY A 49 -1.53 9.31 -19.98
CA GLY A 49 -0.19 9.89 -19.91
C GLY A 49 -0.02 10.98 -18.84
N GLU A 50 -1.09 11.39 -18.19
CA GLU A 50 -1.05 12.35 -17.10
C GLU A 50 -0.66 11.65 -15.79
N GLU A 51 0.25 12.28 -15.04
CA GLU A 51 0.63 11.84 -13.70
C GLU A 51 -0.44 12.27 -12.70
N ILE A 52 -0.76 11.38 -11.77
CA ILE A 52 -1.81 11.59 -10.76
C ILE A 52 -1.19 12.24 -9.53
N ASP A 53 -1.63 13.47 -9.27
CA ASP A 53 -1.31 14.17 -8.03
C ASP A 53 -2.33 13.82 -6.93
N ALA A 54 -1.85 13.73 -5.68
CA ALA A 54 -2.70 13.50 -4.52
C ALA A 54 -3.85 14.52 -4.37
N GLY A 55 -3.64 15.76 -4.80
CA GLY A 55 -4.67 16.81 -4.78
C GLY A 55 -5.81 16.62 -5.80
N GLN A 56 -5.60 15.81 -6.82
CA GLN A 56 -6.56 15.55 -7.92
C GLN A 56 -7.51 14.39 -7.62
N VAL A 57 -7.27 13.67 -6.55
CA VAL A 57 -8.02 12.48 -6.14
C VAL A 57 -8.55 12.65 -4.72
N GLU A 58 -9.51 11.82 -4.34
CA GLU A 58 -10.05 11.73 -2.99
C GLU A 58 -10.44 10.29 -2.68
N GLU A 59 -10.42 9.96 -1.39
CA GLU A 59 -10.90 8.69 -0.88
C GLU A 59 -12.39 8.81 -0.55
N VAL A 60 -13.18 7.86 -1.04
CA VAL A 60 -14.61 7.78 -0.78
C VAL A 60 -14.95 6.41 -0.21
N GLU A 61 -15.92 6.36 0.69
CA GLU A 61 -16.40 5.11 1.25
C GLU A 61 -17.20 4.32 0.20
N VAL A 62 -16.86 3.03 0.07
CA VAL A 62 -17.53 2.12 -0.85
C VAL A 62 -18.76 1.55 -0.20
N THR A 63 -19.93 2.03 -0.59
CA THR A 63 -21.23 1.54 -0.12
C THR A 63 -21.79 0.39 -0.97
N ASN A 64 -21.25 0.17 -2.18
CA ASN A 64 -21.71 -0.86 -3.10
C ASN A 64 -20.86 -2.14 -2.95
N PRO A 65 -21.41 -3.26 -2.47
CA PRO A 65 -20.67 -4.52 -2.31
C PRO A 65 -20.25 -5.16 -3.65
N ASN A 66 -20.88 -4.78 -4.77
CA ASN A 66 -20.63 -5.33 -6.11
C ASN A 66 -19.61 -4.50 -6.92
N ILE A 67 -18.79 -3.69 -6.25
CA ILE A 67 -17.76 -2.92 -6.93
C ILE A 67 -16.71 -3.84 -7.58
N VAL A 68 -16.22 -3.45 -8.75
CA VAL A 68 -15.18 -4.20 -9.46
C VAL A 68 -13.93 -4.31 -8.59
N LYS A 69 -13.43 -5.52 -8.40
CA LYS A 69 -12.21 -5.77 -7.60
C LYS A 69 -10.97 -5.16 -8.29
N GLY A 70 -9.96 -4.80 -7.49
CA GLY A 70 -8.70 -4.24 -8.00
C GLY A 70 -8.75 -2.73 -8.22
N PHE A 71 -9.61 -2.02 -7.50
CA PHE A 71 -9.55 -0.57 -7.39
C PHE A 71 -8.50 -0.14 -6.34
N ALA A 72 -8.00 1.08 -6.47
CA ALA A 72 -7.08 1.68 -5.50
C ALA A 72 -7.87 2.05 -4.24
N GLU A 73 -7.37 1.66 -3.08
CA GLU A 73 -8.02 1.86 -1.78
C GLU A 73 -7.55 3.16 -1.11
N THR A 74 -6.30 3.55 -1.34
CA THR A 74 -5.69 4.74 -0.73
C THR A 74 -5.13 5.69 -1.79
N VAL A 75 -5.06 6.99 -1.44
CA VAL A 75 -4.42 8.00 -2.31
C VAL A 75 -2.95 7.66 -2.55
N ALA A 76 -2.27 7.01 -1.60
CA ALA A 76 -0.89 6.60 -1.75
C ALA A 76 -0.68 5.58 -2.90
N ASP A 77 -1.67 4.72 -3.16
CA ASP A 77 -1.61 3.71 -4.24
C ASP A 77 -1.63 4.31 -5.65
N VAL A 78 -2.08 5.55 -5.78
CA VAL A 78 -2.25 6.22 -7.09
C VAL A 78 -1.37 7.44 -7.27
N SER A 79 -0.90 8.04 -6.18
CA SER A 79 -0.07 9.24 -6.22
C SER A 79 1.27 8.95 -6.90
N GLY A 80 1.66 9.78 -7.87
CA GLY A 80 2.85 9.60 -8.68
C GLY A 80 2.73 8.55 -9.79
N MET A 81 1.59 7.85 -9.90
CA MET A 81 1.35 6.94 -11.01
C MET A 81 0.79 7.68 -12.23
N VAL A 82 0.98 7.10 -13.40
CA VAL A 82 0.52 7.66 -14.66
C VAL A 82 -0.68 6.89 -15.19
N SER A 83 -1.70 7.61 -15.61
CA SER A 83 -2.90 6.99 -16.18
C SER A 83 -2.64 6.41 -17.57
N LYS A 84 -3.09 5.17 -17.82
CA LYS A 84 -3.12 4.53 -19.15
C LYS A 84 -4.33 4.91 -19.97
N ARG A 85 -5.41 5.38 -19.33
CA ARG A 85 -6.69 5.69 -19.97
C ARG A 85 -7.35 6.90 -19.30
N THR A 86 -8.37 7.46 -19.93
CA THR A 86 -9.15 8.54 -19.32
C THR A 86 -9.85 8.06 -18.05
N LEU A 87 -9.59 8.75 -16.93
CA LEU A 87 -10.27 8.56 -15.66
C LEU A 87 -11.29 9.68 -15.48
N LEU A 88 -12.53 9.30 -15.20
CA LEU A 88 -13.65 10.23 -15.07
C LEU A 88 -13.91 10.55 -13.57
N PRO A 89 -14.30 11.79 -13.25
CA PRO A 89 -14.62 12.17 -11.89
C PRO A 89 -15.70 11.29 -11.29
N GLY A 90 -15.57 10.98 -9.99
CA GLY A 90 -16.53 10.17 -9.24
C GLY A 90 -16.55 8.68 -9.60
N ARG A 91 -15.66 8.21 -10.47
CA ARG A 91 -15.49 6.77 -10.77
C ARG A 91 -14.25 6.22 -10.11
N VAL A 92 -14.36 5.03 -9.51
CA VAL A 92 -13.24 4.36 -8.87
C VAL A 92 -12.07 4.13 -9.84
N ILE A 93 -10.87 4.38 -9.37
CA ILE A 93 -9.64 4.16 -10.12
C ILE A 93 -9.24 2.70 -9.97
N LEU A 94 -9.13 1.98 -11.09
CA LEU A 94 -8.60 0.63 -11.10
C LEU A 94 -7.08 0.68 -11.19
N VAL A 95 -6.37 -0.10 -10.38
CA VAL A 95 -4.90 -0.21 -10.41
C VAL A 95 -4.41 -0.62 -11.80
N SER A 96 -5.15 -1.50 -12.50
CA SER A 96 -4.83 -1.91 -13.87
C SER A 96 -4.85 -0.77 -14.90
N ALA A 97 -5.53 0.34 -14.59
CA ALA A 97 -5.57 1.54 -15.43
C ALA A 97 -4.37 2.46 -15.23
N LEU A 98 -3.49 2.12 -14.29
CA LEU A 98 -2.31 2.90 -13.92
C LEU A 98 -1.04 2.18 -14.35
N ARG A 99 0.04 2.92 -14.45
CA ARG A 99 1.40 2.44 -14.64
C ARG A 99 2.38 3.33 -13.87
N ASP A 100 3.55 2.82 -13.62
CA ASP A 100 4.63 3.62 -13.09
C ASP A 100 5.06 4.72 -14.08
N PRO A 101 5.52 5.87 -13.60
CA PRO A 101 6.09 6.91 -14.45
C PRO A 101 7.34 6.36 -15.16
N PHE A 102 7.56 6.80 -16.39
CA PHE A 102 8.77 6.43 -17.09
C PHE A 102 9.98 7.16 -16.49
N ALA A 103 10.97 6.41 -16.06
CA ALA A 103 12.28 6.93 -15.64
C ALA A 103 13.16 7.29 -16.84
N VAL A 104 12.95 6.58 -17.96
CA VAL A 104 13.67 6.78 -19.19
C VAL A 104 12.68 6.83 -20.36
N SER A 105 12.78 7.86 -21.21
CA SER A 105 11.97 7.96 -22.42
C SER A 105 12.76 7.55 -23.66
N ARG A 106 12.06 7.03 -24.66
CA ARG A 106 12.65 6.67 -25.95
C ARG A 106 13.39 7.86 -26.57
N GLY A 107 14.59 7.62 -27.06
CA GLY A 107 15.42 8.63 -27.70
C GLY A 107 16.25 9.47 -26.74
N THR A 108 16.05 9.35 -25.42
CA THR A 108 16.86 10.05 -24.43
C THR A 108 18.23 9.41 -24.28
N THR A 109 19.22 10.27 -23.94
CA THR A 109 20.56 9.81 -23.61
C THR A 109 20.59 9.30 -22.18
N VAL A 110 21.03 8.07 -22.00
CA VAL A 110 21.20 7.40 -20.71
C VAL A 110 22.64 6.97 -20.50
N GLN A 111 23.08 6.81 -19.28
CA GLN A 111 24.37 6.25 -18.96
C GLN A 111 24.25 4.72 -18.84
N LEU A 112 24.98 4.00 -19.66
CA LEU A 112 25.18 2.56 -19.56
C LEU A 112 26.22 2.27 -18.49
N VAL A 113 25.93 1.36 -17.59
CA VAL A 113 26.87 0.88 -16.57
C VAL A 113 26.98 -0.64 -16.71
N PHE A 114 28.16 -1.12 -16.99
CA PHE A 114 28.46 -2.53 -16.94
C PHE A 114 29.33 -2.80 -15.71
N ASP A 115 28.88 -3.63 -14.82
CA ASP A 115 29.60 -4.05 -13.63
C ASP A 115 30.00 -5.53 -13.78
N GLY A 116 31.29 -5.76 -14.00
CA GLY A 116 31.92 -7.09 -14.09
C GLY A 116 32.59 -7.51 -12.78
N GLY A 117 32.31 -6.85 -11.66
CA GLY A 117 32.91 -7.13 -10.35
C GLY A 117 34.26 -6.46 -10.16
N THR A 118 35.24 -6.77 -10.97
CA THR A 118 36.60 -6.13 -10.94
C THR A 118 36.72 -4.94 -11.87
N LEU A 119 35.84 -4.79 -12.84
CA LEU A 119 35.82 -3.75 -13.85
C LEU A 119 34.43 -3.14 -13.99
N VAL A 120 34.35 -1.82 -13.78
CA VAL A 120 33.12 -1.05 -14.04
C VAL A 120 33.37 -0.20 -15.31
N LEU A 121 32.56 -0.45 -16.34
CA LEU A 121 32.56 0.32 -17.57
C LEU A 121 31.36 1.25 -17.63
N ARG A 122 31.56 2.47 -18.08
CA ARG A 122 30.49 3.44 -18.31
C ARG A 122 30.58 3.95 -19.75
N ALA A 123 29.42 4.05 -20.40
CA ALA A 123 29.28 4.55 -21.76
C ALA A 123 28.00 5.34 -21.93
N ALA A 124 27.95 6.26 -22.88
CA ALA A 124 26.71 6.93 -23.23
C ALA A 124 25.90 6.06 -24.20
N GLY A 125 24.60 5.96 -23.96
CA GLY A 125 23.67 5.24 -24.84
C GLY A 125 22.44 6.07 -25.14
N THR A 126 21.67 5.64 -26.14
CA THR A 126 20.34 6.18 -26.46
C THR A 126 19.30 5.11 -26.22
N SER A 127 18.32 5.39 -25.37
CA SER A 127 17.21 4.47 -25.13
C SER A 127 16.37 4.28 -26.40
N LEU A 128 16.00 3.04 -26.68
CA LEU A 128 15.14 2.70 -27.82
C LEU A 128 13.65 2.54 -27.40
N GLU A 129 13.39 2.55 -26.11
CA GLU A 129 12.07 2.28 -25.53
C GLU A 129 11.83 3.21 -24.33
N ASP A 130 10.53 3.47 -24.02
CA ASP A 130 10.14 4.11 -22.77
C ASP A 130 10.13 3.06 -21.68
N ALA A 131 10.62 3.41 -20.47
CA ALA A 131 10.74 2.44 -19.38
C ALA A 131 10.63 3.07 -18.01
N ALA A 132 10.01 2.35 -17.09
CA ALA A 132 10.02 2.62 -15.66
C ALA A 132 11.28 2.04 -15.00
N VAL A 133 11.47 2.37 -13.73
CA VAL A 133 12.54 1.78 -12.91
C VAL A 133 12.33 0.26 -12.80
N GLY A 134 13.37 -0.51 -13.02
CA GLY A 134 13.34 -1.98 -12.99
C GLY A 134 13.04 -2.65 -14.32
N ASP A 135 12.62 -1.91 -15.34
CA ASP A 135 12.36 -2.47 -16.67
C ASP A 135 13.66 -2.83 -17.41
N LEU A 136 13.60 -3.92 -18.16
CA LEU A 136 14.66 -4.34 -19.06
C LEU A 136 14.43 -3.72 -20.43
N ILE A 137 15.35 -2.86 -20.88
CA ILE A 137 15.24 -2.13 -22.14
C ILE A 137 16.44 -2.35 -23.07
N LYS A 138 16.22 -2.00 -24.33
CA LYS A 138 17.29 -1.93 -25.33
C LYS A 138 17.83 -0.52 -25.43
N VAL A 139 19.14 -0.40 -25.35
CA VAL A 139 19.85 0.88 -25.47
C VAL A 139 20.93 0.75 -26.54
N ARG A 140 21.04 1.74 -27.42
CA ARG A 140 22.11 1.82 -28.40
C ARG A 140 23.28 2.57 -27.80
N ASN A 141 24.42 1.93 -27.69
CA ASN A 141 25.66 2.60 -27.30
C ASN A 141 26.05 3.64 -28.39
N LYS A 142 26.35 4.88 -27.98
CA LYS A 142 26.62 5.98 -28.89
C LYS A 142 28.00 5.85 -29.58
N ASP A 143 28.96 5.24 -28.88
CA ASP A 143 30.34 5.15 -29.37
C ASP A 143 30.51 3.98 -30.36
N SER A 144 29.96 2.81 -30.01
CA SER A 144 30.09 1.60 -30.82
C SER A 144 28.90 1.32 -31.75
N GLY A 145 27.75 1.98 -31.54
CA GLY A 145 26.51 1.71 -32.26
C GLY A 145 25.81 0.39 -31.88
N VAL A 146 26.43 -0.40 -31.01
CA VAL A 146 25.91 -1.70 -30.58
C VAL A 146 24.66 -1.52 -29.69
N ILE A 147 23.67 -2.37 -29.90
CA ILE A 147 22.48 -2.42 -29.05
C ILE A 147 22.71 -3.43 -27.94
N VAL A 148 22.58 -2.96 -26.70
CA VAL A 148 22.69 -3.77 -25.49
C VAL A 148 21.39 -3.74 -24.72
N ALA A 149 21.12 -4.81 -23.96
CA ALA A 149 20.00 -4.86 -23.03
C ALA A 149 20.48 -4.50 -21.62
N GLY A 150 19.67 -3.77 -20.89
CA GLY A 150 20.01 -3.39 -19.52
C GLY A 150 18.76 -3.02 -18.72
N THR A 151 18.88 -3.07 -17.40
CA THR A 151 17.82 -2.72 -16.46
C THR A 151 17.93 -1.26 -16.07
N VAL A 152 16.81 -0.54 -16.12
CA VAL A 152 16.72 0.87 -15.70
C VAL A 152 16.79 0.95 -14.18
N MET A 153 17.68 1.80 -13.68
CA MET A 153 17.84 2.06 -12.25
C MET A 153 17.13 3.35 -11.85
N ALA A 154 16.90 3.53 -10.54
CA ALA A 154 16.22 4.70 -10.00
C ALA A 154 16.93 6.04 -10.24
N ASP A 155 18.24 6.01 -10.49
CA ASP A 155 19.06 7.17 -10.84
C ASP A 155 19.04 7.51 -12.35
N GLY A 156 18.23 6.80 -13.14
CA GLY A 156 18.14 6.95 -14.60
C GLY A 156 19.29 6.30 -15.37
N THR A 157 20.19 5.56 -14.71
CA THR A 157 21.21 4.77 -15.39
C THR A 157 20.65 3.43 -15.87
N VAL A 158 21.30 2.81 -16.83
CA VAL A 158 20.93 1.48 -17.32
C VAL A 158 22.07 0.50 -17.06
N HIS A 159 21.82 -0.45 -16.19
CA HIS A 159 22.77 -1.51 -15.89
C HIS A 159 22.69 -2.60 -16.96
N VAL A 160 23.79 -2.80 -17.67
CA VAL A 160 23.88 -3.78 -18.75
C VAL A 160 23.99 -5.18 -18.16
N VAL A 161 23.14 -6.08 -18.64
CA VAL A 161 23.19 -7.50 -18.27
C VAL A 161 24.23 -8.20 -19.17
N ALA A 162 25.28 -8.75 -18.58
CA ALA A 162 26.20 -9.61 -19.30
C ALA A 162 25.45 -10.88 -19.74
N LYS A 163 25.65 -11.26 -21.01
CA LYS A 163 25.04 -12.46 -21.58
C LYS A 163 26.04 -13.62 -21.48
#